data_5c61873a4f109e01749c5fcc3a059271
#
_entry.id   5c61873a4f109e01749c5fcc3a059271
#
_cell.length_a   1.000
_cell.length_b   1.000
_cell.length_c   1.000
_cell.angle_alpha   90.00
_cell.angle_beta   90.00
_cell.angle_gamma   90.00
#
_symmetry.space_group_name_H-M   'P 1'
#
loop_
_entity.id
_entity.type
_entity.pdbx_description
1 polymer ?
#
loop_
_entity_poly.entity_id
_entity_poly.type
_entity_poly.pdbx_seq_one_letter_code
_entity_poly.pdbx_strand_id
1 'polypeptide(L)' 'MVTRLEKRFGTIAVEKGFTTKEQTLEAMKQQVEEDLDGEEHRRIGSILYSLGYITIPQINEVLESMQKPTKE' A
#
# COMPACT_ATOMS: atom_id res chain seq x y z
N MET A 1 6.23 10.25 3.71
CA MET A 1 5.15 10.76 2.88
C MET A 1 4.72 9.74 1.87
N VAL A 2 3.48 9.77 1.45
CA VAL A 2 3.00 8.81 0.48
C VAL A 2 3.55 9.17 -0.88
N THR A 3 4.27 8.27 -1.51
CA THR A 3 4.84 8.50 -2.82
C THR A 3 3.84 8.08 -3.89
N ARG A 4 4.18 8.44 -5.12
CA ARG A 4 3.36 8.06 -6.26
C ARG A 4 3.23 6.54 -6.37
N LEU A 5 4.32 5.81 -6.15
CA LEU A 5 4.28 4.36 -6.23
C LEU A 5 3.45 3.75 -5.12
N GLU A 6 3.49 4.34 -3.94
CA GLU A 6 2.73 3.79 -2.82
C GLU A 6 1.25 4.10 -2.97
N LYS A 7 0.92 5.26 -3.52
CA LYS A 7 -0.47 5.55 -3.85
C LYS A 7 -0.98 4.57 -4.90
N ARG A 8 -0.16 4.25 -5.89
CA ARG A 8 -0.54 3.29 -6.92
C ARG A 8 -0.74 1.90 -6.32
N PHE A 9 0.14 1.49 -5.41
CA PHE A 9 -0.01 0.21 -4.73
C PHE A 9 -1.39 0.16 -4.04
N GLY A 10 -1.72 1.20 -3.29
CA GLY A 10 -2.99 1.24 -2.58
C GLY A 10 -4.18 1.18 -3.52
N THR A 11 -4.11 1.91 -4.63
CA THR A 11 -5.19 1.93 -5.61
C THR A 11 -5.41 0.53 -6.19
N ILE A 12 -4.34 -0.15 -6.56
CA ILE A 12 -4.46 -1.50 -7.13
C ILE A 12 -5.01 -2.48 -6.10
N ALA A 13 -4.55 -2.37 -4.85
CA ALA A 13 -5.04 -3.27 -3.81
C ALA A 13 -6.54 -3.11 -3.60
N VAL A 14 -7.03 -1.88 -3.65
CA VAL A 14 -8.46 -1.62 -3.53
C VAL A 14 -9.21 -2.17 -4.75
N GLU A 15 -8.67 -1.93 -5.94
CA GLU A 15 -9.31 -2.39 -7.17
C GLU A 15 -9.41 -3.90 -7.22
N LYS A 16 -8.42 -4.60 -6.69
CA LYS A 16 -8.45 -6.06 -6.66
C LYS A 16 -9.31 -6.61 -5.52
N GLY A 17 -9.80 -5.73 -4.66
CA GLY A 17 -10.65 -6.17 -3.55
C GLY A 17 -9.88 -6.70 -2.36
N PHE A 18 -8.55 -6.49 -2.32
CA PHE A 18 -7.74 -6.97 -1.20
C PHE A 18 -7.87 -6.09 0.03
N THR A 19 -8.08 -4.80 -0.16
CA THR A 19 -8.25 -3.86 0.94
C THR A 19 -9.40 -2.93 0.58
N THR A 20 -9.93 -2.25 1.59
CA THR A 20 -10.93 -1.22 1.34
C THR A 20 -10.26 0.13 1.27
N LYS A 21 -11.00 1.10 0.76
CA LYS A 21 -10.52 2.48 0.72
C LYS A 21 -10.15 2.95 2.12
N GLU A 22 -10.98 2.66 3.11
CA GLU A 22 -10.73 3.08 4.49
C GLU A 22 -9.47 2.44 5.05
N GLN A 23 -9.26 1.15 4.79
CA GLN A 23 -8.07 0.46 5.25
C GLN A 23 -6.82 1.05 4.62
N THR A 24 -6.89 1.35 3.33
CA THR A 24 -5.75 1.92 2.62
C THR A 24 -5.44 3.31 3.14
N LEU A 25 -6.46 4.13 3.38
CA LEU A 25 -6.25 5.47 3.93
C LEU A 25 -5.66 5.41 5.33
N GLU A 26 -6.09 4.44 6.13
CA GLU A 26 -5.53 4.27 7.46
C GLU A 26 -4.03 3.97 7.39
N ALA A 27 -3.63 3.11 6.48
CA ALA A 27 -2.22 2.77 6.32
C ALA A 27 -1.42 3.96 5.83
N MET A 28 -1.97 4.75 4.92
CA MET A 28 -1.30 5.93 4.42
C MET A 28 -1.11 6.97 5.52
N LYS A 29 -2.14 7.14 6.36
CA LYS A 29 -2.05 8.05 7.48
C LYS A 29 -0.95 7.61 8.44
N GLN A 30 -0.89 6.32 8.73
CA GLN A 30 0.13 5.81 9.63
C GLN A 30 1.53 6.01 9.04
N GLN A 31 1.67 5.83 7.73
CA GLN A 31 2.96 6.03 7.09
C GLN A 31 3.43 7.48 7.24
N VAL A 32 2.51 8.42 7.01
CA VAL A 32 2.85 9.83 7.16
C VAL A 32 3.22 10.15 8.60
N GLU A 33 2.47 9.60 9.55
CA GLU A 33 2.76 9.85 10.96
C GLU A 33 4.15 9.33 11.35
N GLU A 34 4.50 8.13 10.88
CA GLU A 34 5.81 7.58 11.18
C GLU A 34 6.92 8.40 10.54
N ASP A 35 6.69 8.86 9.31
CA ASP A 35 7.68 9.69 8.64
C ASP A 35 7.88 11.01 9.37
N LEU A 36 6.79 11.60 9.85
CA LEU A 36 6.88 12.87 10.58
C LEU A 36 7.53 12.70 11.93
N ASP A 37 7.41 11.53 12.53
CA ASP A 37 8.04 11.25 13.81
C ASP A 37 9.52 10.88 13.68
N GLY A 38 10.01 10.81 12.45
CA GLY A 38 11.41 10.45 12.21
C GLY A 38 11.70 8.97 12.28
N GLU A 39 10.67 8.15 12.25
CA GLU A 39 10.87 6.71 12.28
C GLU A 39 11.26 6.20 10.90
N GLU A 40 11.77 4.99 10.88
CA GLU A 40 12.19 4.40 9.61
C GLU A 40 10.99 4.28 8.67
N HIS A 41 11.19 4.67 7.43
CA HIS A 41 10.10 4.65 6.45
C HIS A 41 9.70 3.22 6.13
N ARG A 42 8.42 2.92 6.20
CA ARG A 42 7.89 1.61 5.81
C ARG A 42 7.02 1.78 4.58
N ARG A 43 7.05 0.79 3.71
CA ARG A 43 6.20 0.83 2.53
C ARG A 43 4.77 0.55 2.92
N ILE A 44 3.84 1.05 2.11
CA ILE A 44 2.42 0.94 2.42
C ILE A 44 1.96 -0.51 2.52
N GLY A 45 2.52 -1.40 1.69
CA GLY A 45 2.18 -2.82 1.76
C GLY A 45 2.58 -3.44 3.09
N SER A 46 3.75 -3.04 3.63
CA SER A 46 4.19 -3.53 4.93
C SER A 46 3.27 -3.07 6.04
N ILE A 47 2.83 -1.83 5.97
CA ILE A 47 1.92 -1.30 6.98
C ILE A 47 0.57 -2.02 6.90
N LEU A 48 0.04 -2.20 5.69
CA LEU A 48 -1.21 -2.93 5.51
C LEU A 48 -1.10 -4.35 6.06
N TYR A 49 0.05 -4.99 5.83
CA TYR A 49 0.27 -6.34 6.33
C TYR A 49 0.30 -6.35 7.86
N SER A 50 1.00 -5.40 8.47
CA SER A 50 1.09 -5.36 9.92
C SER A 50 -0.24 -5.05 10.58
N LEU A 51 -1.13 -4.36 9.88
CA LEU A 51 -2.48 -4.09 10.38
C LEU A 51 -3.43 -5.26 10.13
N GLY A 52 -2.98 -6.28 9.41
CA GLY A 52 -3.80 -7.45 9.14
C GLY A 52 -4.77 -7.28 7.99
N TYR A 53 -4.55 -6.28 7.14
CA TYR A 53 -5.48 -6.00 6.05
C TYR A 53 -5.09 -6.64 4.73
N ILE A 54 -3.87 -7.14 4.60
CA ILE A 54 -3.42 -7.74 3.35
C ILE A 54 -2.49 -8.91 3.68
N THR A 55 -2.39 -9.87 2.78
CA THR A 55 -1.52 -11.03 2.97
C THR A 55 -0.29 -10.91 2.07
N ILE A 56 0.72 -11.71 2.34
CA ILE A 56 1.95 -11.70 1.53
C ILE A 56 1.66 -12.05 0.06
N PRO A 57 0.89 -13.12 -0.25
CA PRO A 57 0.58 -13.39 -1.65
C PRO A 57 -0.15 -12.25 -2.33
N GLN A 58 -1.02 -11.55 -1.59
CA GLN A 58 -1.74 -10.40 -2.15
C GLN A 58 -0.77 -9.25 -2.43
N ILE A 59 0.18 -9.01 -1.53
CA ILE A 59 1.20 -8.00 -1.77
C ILE A 59 1.96 -8.31 -3.05
N ASN A 60 2.37 -9.57 -3.21
CA ASN A 60 3.12 -9.97 -4.40
C ASN A 60 2.29 -9.77 -5.66
N GLU A 61 1.01 -10.06 -5.59
CA GLU A 61 0.14 -9.89 -6.75
C GLU A 61 0.02 -8.41 -7.14
N VAL A 62 -0.10 -7.53 -6.16
CA VAL A 62 -0.14 -6.10 -6.44
C VAL A 62 1.17 -5.63 -7.08
N LEU A 63 2.29 -6.10 -6.52
CA LEU A 63 3.60 -5.72 -7.06
C LEU A 63 3.78 -6.20 -8.49
N GLU A 64 3.30 -7.39 -8.80
CA GLU A 64 3.36 -7.89 -10.16
C GLU A 64 2.53 -7.02 -11.10
N SER A 65 1.36 -6.60 -10.66
CA SER A 65 0.52 -5.72 -11.46
C SER A 65 1.21 -4.39 -11.73
N MET A 66 1.97 -3.90 -10.76
CA MET A 66 2.69 -2.64 -10.93
C MET A 66 3.85 -2.75 -11.90
N GLN A 67 4.40 -3.95 -12.04
CA GLN A 67 5.53 -4.14 -12.95
C GLN A 67 5.10 -4.35 -14.39
N LYS A 68 3.85 -4.70 -14.64
CA LYS A 68 3.39 -4.96 -15.98
C LYS A 68 3.23 -3.65 -16.74
N PRO A 69 3.53 -3.65 -18.04
CA PRO A 69 3.29 -2.45 -18.84
C PRO A 69 1.81 -2.12 -18.84
N THR A 70 1.53 -0.84 -18.73
CA THR A 70 0.16 -0.42 -18.75
C THR A 70 -0.34 -0.36 -20.14
N LYS A 71 -1.57 -0.80 -20.35
CA LYS A 71 -2.10 -0.71 -21.61
C LYS A 71 -2.96 0.39 -21.66
N GLU A 72 -2.98 1.31 -21.71
CA GLU A 72 -3.92 2.31 -21.72
C GLU A 72 -4.00 3.01 -22.78
#